data_48f70e111515e0e1cecc75be9e2a6ad1
#
_entry.id   48f70e111515e0e1cecc75be9e2a6ad1
#
_cell.length_a   1.000
_cell.length_b   1.000
_cell.length_c   1.000
_cell.angle_alpha   90.00
_cell.angle_beta   90.00
_cell.angle_gamma   90.00
#
_symmetry.space_group_name_H-M   'P 1'
#
loop_
_entity.id
_entity.type
_entity.pdbx_description
1 polymer ?
#
loop_
_entity_poly.entity_id
_entity_poly.type
_entity_poly.pdbx_seq_one_letter_code
_entity_poly.pdbx_strand_id
1 'polypeptide(L)'
;MSAIENKEIIRTMFAELGKGNADAFLGAMSDDLKFTLIGNTKFSGTFSGKQEFIAKVLAPLGAALEDGLVLTPDNLIADGEFVAMQSRGKSTAKNGKPYNNTYCHVFRITSGKIRELTEYLDTELVTSVFGK
;
A
#
# COMPACT_ATOMS: atom_id res chain seq x y z
N MET A 1 9.18 2.06 20.05
CA MET A 1 9.27 0.65 19.61
C MET A 1 10.52 0.46 18.77
N SER A 2 11.07 -0.73 18.76
CA SER A 2 12.28 -1.03 18.00
C SER A 2 11.97 -1.23 16.50
N ALA A 3 13.03 -1.19 15.68
CA ALA A 3 12.90 -1.50 14.25
C ALA A 3 12.35 -2.92 14.02
N ILE A 4 12.76 -3.89 14.87
CA ILE A 4 12.26 -5.27 14.79
C ILE A 4 10.77 -5.33 15.08
N GLU A 5 10.31 -4.63 16.11
CA GLU A 5 8.88 -4.57 16.44
C GLU A 5 8.07 -3.91 15.33
N ASN A 6 8.59 -2.83 14.75
CA ASN A 6 7.94 -2.14 13.63
C ASN A 6 7.83 -3.05 12.41
N LYS A 7 8.88 -3.83 12.13
CA LYS A 7 8.87 -4.80 11.04
C LYS A 7 7.78 -5.86 11.25
N GLU A 8 7.60 -6.33 12.50
CA GLU A 8 6.55 -7.31 12.81
C GLU A 8 5.15 -6.74 12.63
N ILE A 9 4.95 -5.44 12.91
CA ILE A 9 3.66 -4.78 12.67
C ILE A 9 3.30 -4.88 11.18
N ILE A 10 4.25 -4.58 10.31
CA ILE A 10 4.02 -4.65 8.86
C ILE A 10 3.79 -6.09 8.41
N ARG A 11 4.60 -7.04 8.90
CA ARG A 11 4.44 -8.44 8.55
C ARG A 11 3.06 -8.96 8.93
N THR A 12 2.62 -8.68 10.14
CA THR A 12 1.31 -9.10 10.66
C THR A 12 0.17 -8.46 9.85
N MET A 13 0.30 -7.16 9.56
CA MET A 13 -0.72 -6.43 8.80
C MET A 13 -0.99 -7.07 7.44
N PHE A 14 0.06 -7.41 6.70
CA PHE A 14 -0.09 -8.03 5.38
C PHE A 14 -0.50 -9.49 5.46
N ALA A 15 -0.07 -10.22 6.50
CA ALA A 15 -0.54 -11.58 6.72
C ALA A 15 -2.05 -11.61 6.99
N GLU A 16 -2.55 -10.67 7.80
CA GLU A 16 -3.98 -10.56 8.09
C GLU A 16 -4.77 -10.13 6.84
N LEU A 17 -4.23 -9.20 6.06
CA LEU A 17 -4.87 -8.79 4.81
C LEU A 17 -5.02 -9.97 3.86
N GLY A 18 -4.00 -10.83 3.78
CA GLY A 18 -4.04 -12.04 2.96
C GLY A 18 -5.10 -13.05 3.40
N LYS A 19 -5.54 -12.98 4.66
CA LYS A 19 -6.64 -13.81 5.19
C LYS A 19 -8.01 -13.13 5.04
N GLY A 20 -8.06 -11.97 4.40
CA GLY A 20 -9.29 -11.20 4.22
C GLY A 20 -9.62 -10.26 5.37
N ASN A 21 -8.71 -10.08 6.34
CA ASN A 21 -8.93 -9.20 7.48
C ASN A 21 -8.49 -7.77 7.16
N ALA A 22 -9.32 -7.04 6.42
CA ALA A 22 -9.05 -5.66 6.06
C ALA A 22 -9.06 -4.72 7.28
N ASP A 23 -9.83 -5.05 8.32
CA ASP A 23 -9.88 -4.25 9.55
C ASP A 23 -8.54 -4.23 10.26
N ALA A 24 -7.82 -5.34 10.29
CA ALA A 24 -6.47 -5.39 10.86
C ALA A 24 -5.49 -4.53 10.04
N PHE A 25 -5.62 -4.55 8.72
CA PHE A 25 -4.82 -3.73 7.81
C PHE A 25 -5.04 -2.23 8.10
N LEU A 26 -6.30 -1.81 8.13
CA LEU A 26 -6.64 -0.40 8.38
C LEU A 26 -6.37 0.00 9.83
N GLY A 27 -6.55 -0.92 10.77
CA GLY A 27 -6.30 -0.66 12.19
C GLY A 27 -4.86 -0.40 12.55
N ALA A 28 -3.90 -0.84 11.71
CA ALA A 28 -2.48 -0.55 11.90
C ALA A 28 -2.13 0.89 11.50
N MET A 29 -3.01 1.58 10.79
CA MET A 29 -2.79 2.94 10.33
C MET A 29 -3.35 3.96 11.31
N SER A 30 -2.64 5.08 11.51
CA SER A 30 -3.15 6.16 12.34
C SER A 30 -4.24 6.93 11.61
N ASP A 31 -5.13 7.58 12.36
CA ASP A 31 -6.19 8.37 11.75
C ASP A 31 -5.67 9.56 10.95
N ASP A 32 -4.48 10.06 11.31
CA ASP A 32 -3.81 11.17 10.62
C ASP A 32 -2.78 10.69 9.59
N LEU A 33 -2.93 9.46 9.08
CA LEU A 33 -2.05 8.90 8.06
C LEU A 33 -1.83 9.87 6.90
N LYS A 34 -0.56 9.99 6.48
CA LYS A 34 -0.21 10.69 5.25
C LYS A 34 0.24 9.65 4.23
N PHE A 35 -0.52 9.50 3.16
CA PHE A 35 -0.22 8.56 2.08
C PHE A 35 0.23 9.30 0.84
N THR A 36 1.34 8.86 0.23
CA THR A 36 1.84 9.41 -1.02
C THR A 36 2.04 8.28 -2.02
N LEU A 37 1.41 8.39 -3.18
CA LEU A 37 1.71 7.57 -4.34
C LEU A 37 2.49 8.45 -5.31
N ILE A 38 3.74 8.06 -5.59
CA ILE A 38 4.66 8.88 -6.39
C ILE A 38 4.22 8.98 -7.85
N GLY A 39 4.82 9.92 -8.56
CA GLY A 39 4.68 10.04 -10.01
C GLY A 39 3.49 10.91 -10.41
N ASN A 40 3.09 10.74 -11.67
CA ASN A 40 2.07 11.56 -12.30
C ASN A 40 0.94 10.71 -12.90
N THR A 41 0.64 9.57 -12.28
CA THR A 41 -0.44 8.69 -12.74
C THR A 41 -1.79 9.22 -12.26
N LYS A 42 -2.87 8.64 -12.76
CA LYS A 42 -4.22 9.01 -12.32
C LYS A 42 -4.48 8.71 -10.83
N PHE A 43 -3.67 7.82 -10.22
CA PHE A 43 -3.77 7.49 -8.81
C PHE A 43 -2.74 8.22 -7.95
N SER A 44 -1.82 8.98 -8.56
CA SER A 44 -0.73 9.64 -7.84
C SER A 44 -1.21 10.85 -7.04
N GLY A 45 -0.52 11.15 -5.95
CA GLY A 45 -0.81 12.31 -5.12
C GLY A 45 -0.45 12.06 -3.67
N THR A 46 -0.68 13.06 -2.84
CA THR A 46 -0.54 12.98 -1.40
C THR A 46 -1.90 13.18 -0.77
N PHE A 47 -2.28 12.26 0.11
CA PHE A 47 -3.61 12.23 0.73
C PHE A 47 -3.42 12.27 2.25
N SER A 48 -4.17 13.14 2.91
CA SER A 48 -4.06 13.36 4.36
C SER A 48 -5.26 12.78 5.08
N GLY A 49 -5.00 11.87 6.01
CA GLY A 49 -6.01 11.20 6.81
C GLY A 49 -6.39 9.83 6.28
N LYS A 50 -6.64 8.90 7.21
CA LYS A 50 -7.01 7.52 6.85
C LYS A 50 -8.29 7.50 6.01
N GLN A 51 -9.27 8.34 6.32
CA GLN A 51 -10.54 8.35 5.59
C GLN A 51 -10.37 8.83 4.15
N GLU A 52 -9.51 9.82 3.92
CA GLU A 52 -9.18 10.27 2.57
C GLU A 52 -8.44 9.17 1.78
N PHE A 53 -7.51 8.48 2.44
CA PHE A 53 -6.82 7.34 1.84
C PHE A 53 -7.81 6.25 1.40
N ILE A 54 -8.77 5.90 2.26
CA ILE A 54 -9.78 4.90 1.93
C ILE A 54 -10.64 5.37 0.74
N ALA A 55 -11.14 6.60 0.80
CA ALA A 55 -12.09 7.10 -0.19
C ALA A 55 -11.45 7.42 -1.55
N LYS A 56 -10.22 7.94 -1.55
CA LYS A 56 -9.59 8.43 -2.77
C LYS A 56 -8.53 7.50 -3.36
N VAL A 57 -8.06 6.52 -2.60
CA VAL A 57 -7.04 5.57 -3.07
C VAL A 57 -7.56 4.14 -3.11
N LEU A 58 -7.98 3.62 -1.95
CA LEU A 58 -8.37 2.21 -1.87
C LEU A 58 -9.67 1.93 -2.63
N ALA A 59 -10.68 2.76 -2.48
CA ALA A 59 -11.97 2.55 -3.14
C ALA A 59 -11.85 2.64 -4.67
N PRO A 60 -11.22 3.68 -5.26
CA PRO A 60 -11.06 3.74 -6.71
C PRO A 60 -10.22 2.59 -7.27
N LEU A 61 -9.16 2.18 -6.57
CA LEU A 61 -8.33 1.07 -7.01
C LEU A 61 -9.12 -0.24 -6.97
N GLY A 62 -9.83 -0.50 -5.88
CA GLY A 62 -10.69 -1.68 -5.78
C GLY A 62 -11.75 -1.74 -6.86
N ALA A 63 -12.33 -0.58 -7.23
CA ALA A 63 -13.31 -0.50 -8.31
C ALA A 63 -12.71 -0.75 -9.69
N ALA A 64 -11.40 -0.51 -9.86
CA ALA A 64 -10.71 -0.71 -11.14
C ALA A 64 -10.19 -2.14 -11.35
N LEU A 65 -10.18 -2.97 -10.30
CA LEU A 65 -9.66 -4.33 -10.33
C LEU A 65 -10.80 -5.35 -10.21
N GLU A 66 -10.63 -6.52 -10.85
CA GLU A 66 -11.66 -7.58 -10.82
C GLU A 66 -11.79 -8.21 -9.43
N ASP A 67 -10.67 -8.66 -8.85
CA ASP A 67 -10.66 -9.42 -7.58
C ASP A 67 -9.79 -8.76 -6.51
N GLY A 68 -9.59 -7.44 -6.63
CA GLY A 68 -8.71 -6.73 -5.72
C GLY A 68 -7.23 -6.95 -6.01
N LEU A 69 -6.39 -6.37 -5.18
CA LEU A 69 -4.94 -6.44 -5.33
C LEU A 69 -4.37 -7.46 -4.35
N VAL A 70 -3.65 -8.44 -4.86
CA VAL A 70 -2.93 -9.42 -4.05
C VAL A 70 -1.46 -9.03 -4.04
N LEU A 71 -0.92 -8.72 -2.87
CA LEU A 71 0.50 -8.38 -2.69
C LEU A 71 1.25 -9.54 -2.05
N THR A 72 2.40 -9.87 -2.62
CA THR A 72 3.32 -10.84 -2.04
C THR A 72 4.57 -10.10 -1.55
N PRO A 73 4.74 -9.95 -0.23
CA PRO A 73 5.95 -9.33 0.31
C PRO A 73 7.17 -10.23 0.05
N ASP A 74 8.22 -9.64 -0.53
CA ASP A 74 9.47 -10.36 -0.80
C ASP A 74 10.52 -10.06 0.26
N ASN A 75 10.56 -8.81 0.76
CA ASN A 75 11.61 -8.38 1.67
C ASN A 75 11.13 -7.24 2.55
N LEU A 76 11.53 -7.27 3.83
CA LEU A 76 11.25 -6.21 4.80
C LEU A 76 12.57 -5.72 5.36
N ILE A 77 12.83 -4.42 5.23
CA ILE A 77 14.05 -3.78 5.70
C ILE A 77 13.64 -2.69 6.69
N ALA A 78 14.13 -2.75 7.93
CA ALA A 78 13.74 -1.82 8.96
C ALA A 78 14.94 -1.07 9.53
N ASP A 79 14.77 0.23 9.74
CA ASP A 79 15.75 1.09 10.37
C ASP A 79 15.02 2.23 11.10
N GLY A 80 15.24 2.34 12.43
CA GLY A 80 14.57 3.34 13.23
C GLY A 80 13.04 3.22 13.15
N GLU A 81 12.39 4.32 12.78
CA GLU A 81 10.93 4.39 12.62
C GLU A 81 10.45 3.88 11.26
N PHE A 82 11.37 3.54 10.36
CA PHE A 82 11.02 3.22 8.98
C PHE A 82 11.10 1.74 8.70
N VAL A 83 10.12 1.25 7.91
CA VAL A 83 10.15 -0.09 7.33
C VAL A 83 9.91 0.05 5.84
N ALA A 84 10.80 -0.54 5.05
CA ALA A 84 10.62 -0.64 3.60
C ALA A 84 10.21 -2.06 3.25
N MET A 85 9.15 -2.21 2.47
CA MET A 85 8.66 -3.51 2.01
C MET A 85 8.73 -3.56 0.49
N GLN A 86 9.54 -4.48 -0.02
CA GLN A 86 9.55 -4.80 -1.43
C GLN A 86 8.54 -5.91 -1.69
N SER A 87 7.66 -5.72 -2.67
CA SER A 87 6.59 -6.67 -2.93
C SER A 87 6.24 -6.72 -4.41
N ARG A 88 5.50 -7.78 -4.77
CA ARG A 88 4.94 -7.95 -6.10
C ARG A 88 3.44 -8.05 -6.00
N GLY A 89 2.76 -7.35 -6.92
CA GLY A 89 1.31 -7.42 -7.00
C GLY A 89 0.88 -8.37 -8.11
N LYS A 90 -0.30 -8.96 -7.93
CA LYS A 90 -0.96 -9.74 -8.95
C LYS A 90 -2.43 -9.37 -8.97
N SER A 91 -2.89 -8.90 -10.12
CA SER A 91 -4.31 -8.61 -10.29
C SER A 91 -4.65 -8.46 -11.77
N THR A 92 -5.94 -8.35 -12.05
CA THR A 92 -6.46 -8.10 -13.38
C THR A 92 -7.37 -6.88 -13.32
N ALA A 93 -7.12 -5.91 -14.18
CA ALA A 93 -7.98 -4.73 -14.27
C ALA A 93 -9.31 -5.09 -14.90
N LYS A 94 -10.35 -4.31 -14.63
CA LYS A 94 -11.69 -4.57 -15.20
C LYS A 94 -11.74 -4.46 -16.72
N ASN A 95 -10.75 -3.81 -17.33
CA ASN A 95 -10.61 -3.78 -18.79
C ASN A 95 -9.93 -5.05 -19.36
N GLY A 96 -9.65 -6.05 -18.52
CA GLY A 96 -9.04 -7.31 -18.91
C GLY A 96 -7.53 -7.33 -18.94
N LYS A 97 -6.87 -6.18 -18.74
CA LYS A 97 -5.40 -6.13 -18.75
C LYS A 97 -4.82 -6.64 -17.44
N PRO A 98 -3.74 -7.44 -17.47
CA PRO A 98 -3.05 -7.81 -16.23
C PRO A 98 -2.41 -6.58 -15.60
N TYR A 99 -2.51 -6.49 -14.28
CA TYR A 99 -1.88 -5.43 -13.51
C TYR A 99 -0.99 -6.05 -12.42
N ASN A 100 0.20 -6.48 -12.82
CA ASN A 100 1.17 -7.15 -11.97
C ASN A 100 2.33 -6.19 -11.70
N ASN A 101 2.11 -5.24 -10.80
CA ASN A 101 3.09 -4.21 -10.53
C ASN A 101 4.12 -4.65 -9.50
N THR A 102 5.26 -3.96 -9.50
CA THR A 102 6.33 -4.15 -8.53
C THR A 102 6.35 -2.92 -7.62
N TYR A 103 6.42 -3.17 -6.31
CA TYR A 103 6.26 -2.11 -5.32
C TYR A 103 7.42 -2.04 -4.35
N CYS A 104 7.69 -0.83 -3.87
CA CYS A 104 8.36 -0.60 -2.61
C CYS A 104 7.49 0.34 -1.80
N HIS A 105 7.00 -0.13 -0.66
CA HIS A 105 6.24 0.67 0.29
C HIS A 105 7.18 1.07 1.43
N VAL A 106 7.24 2.36 1.73
CA VAL A 106 8.03 2.85 2.86
C VAL A 106 7.07 3.37 3.92
N PHE A 107 7.09 2.73 5.08
CA PHE A 107 6.23 3.03 6.22
C PHE A 107 7.03 3.76 7.27
N ARG A 108 6.48 4.84 7.82
CA ARG A 108 6.99 5.45 9.04
C ARG A 108 6.04 5.09 10.17
N ILE A 109 6.57 4.49 11.23
CA ILE A 109 5.79 3.93 12.34
C ILE A 109 6.26 4.59 13.63
N THR A 110 5.31 5.19 14.35
CA THR A 110 5.56 5.72 15.69
C THR A 110 4.45 5.29 16.63
N SER A 111 4.80 4.94 17.85
CA SER A 111 3.84 4.50 18.88
C SER A 111 2.93 3.37 18.36
N GLY A 112 3.49 2.45 17.59
CA GLY A 112 2.76 1.27 17.10
C GLY A 112 1.80 1.51 15.95
N LYS A 113 1.78 2.72 15.37
CA LYS A 113 0.88 3.06 14.26
C LYS A 113 1.64 3.60 13.07
N ILE A 114 1.16 3.30 11.87
CA ILE A 114 1.70 3.84 10.63
C ILE A 114 1.23 5.28 10.49
N ARG A 115 2.18 6.22 10.48
CA ARG A 115 1.93 7.66 10.35
C ARG A 115 2.07 8.15 8.93
N GLU A 116 3.02 7.57 8.19
CA GLU A 116 3.27 7.93 6.81
C GLU A 116 3.49 6.66 6.01
N LEU A 117 2.99 6.66 4.79
CA LEU A 117 3.18 5.57 3.84
C LEU A 117 3.43 6.17 2.47
N THR A 118 4.59 5.84 1.88
CA THR A 118 4.91 6.23 0.52
C THR A 118 4.98 4.98 -0.34
N GLU A 119 4.26 4.99 -1.45
CA GLU A 119 4.25 3.89 -2.40
C GLU A 119 5.05 4.25 -3.64
N TYR A 120 6.09 3.47 -3.89
CA TYR A 120 6.92 3.51 -5.09
C TYR A 120 6.56 2.32 -5.95
N LEU A 121 6.36 2.55 -7.24
CA LEU A 121 5.91 1.49 -8.14
C LEU A 121 6.30 1.83 -9.58
N ASP A 122 6.03 0.91 -10.51
CA ASP A 122 6.21 1.18 -11.93
C ASP A 122 5.04 2.04 -12.42
N THR A 123 5.28 3.33 -12.57
CA THR A 123 4.25 4.30 -12.97
C THR A 123 3.87 4.16 -14.45
N GLU A 124 4.81 3.71 -15.28
CA GLU A 124 4.51 3.45 -16.70
C GLU A 124 3.45 2.33 -16.82
N LEU A 125 3.58 1.28 -16.02
CA LEU A 125 2.59 0.19 -16.01
C LEU A 125 1.22 0.70 -15.58
N VAL A 126 1.16 1.54 -14.56
CA VAL A 126 -0.12 2.14 -14.11
C VAL A 126 -0.81 2.85 -15.29
N THR A 127 -0.08 3.71 -15.98
CA THR A 127 -0.63 4.46 -17.11
C THR A 127 -1.01 3.56 -18.27
N SER A 128 -0.21 2.54 -18.56
CA SER A 128 -0.52 1.62 -19.67
C SER A 128 -1.77 0.79 -19.42
N VAL A 129 -2.06 0.46 -18.16
CA VAL A 129 -3.25 -0.35 -17.80
C VAL A 129 -4.49 0.52 -17.62
N PHE A 130 -4.36 1.63 -16.87
CA PHE A 130 -5.52 2.43 -16.44
C PHE A 130 -5.71 3.72 -17.21
N GLY A 131 -4.74 4.14 -18.03
CA GLY A 131 -4.77 5.40 -18.74
C GLY A 131 -4.29 6.56 -17.87
N LYS A 132 -4.32 7.72 -18.47
CA LYS A 132 -3.90 8.96 -17.78
C LYS A 132 -5.02 9.57 -16.96
#